data_dad3bb86ee5d19865fa940571b9d408f
#
_entry.id   dad3bb86ee5d19865fa940571b9d408f
#
_cell.length_a   1.000
_cell.length_b   1.000
_cell.length_c   1.000
_cell.angle_alpha   90.00
_cell.angle_beta   90.00
_cell.angle_gamma   90.00
#
_symmetry.space_group_name_H-M   'P 1'
#
loop_
_entity.id
_entity.type
_entity.pdbx_description
1 polymer ?
#
loop_
_entity_poly.entity_id
_entity_poly.type
_entity_poly.pdbx_seq_one_letter_code
_entity_poly.pdbx_strand_id
1 'polypeptide(L)'
;ATTEIYTLSLHVALPICFHQGWVQIWAAEQTVESTDWYQGTADAVRKQRFEIQSTRAKDILILAGDHLYRMDYAAMAQFHWENRADITVAVQPVPKTEAGRFGLLKRAEDGRILNFAEKPKDPALLQEMVSRDDPDRPYLGSMGIYMFRTDVLLEMLNDTSLEDFGQHIIPSAIQNKEVYGFDYDGFWEDIGTMRSFYDANLMLTQPSPPFNFYDPKKPIYTHPRFLPGTKVQNSQLENVLLAEGGYIKDSVVRRSIIGLRSQIYSNVTLIDTVMMGADYYEDRPPAGVDIPIGIGHNSWIEGAIVDKNARIGNHVIIKPFQPGVDVDGEGWVVRDGIVVIRKNAVIPAGTHIAPGEVG
;
A
#
# COMPACT_ATOMS: atom_id res chain seq x y z
N ALA A 1 -2.52 19.54 6.00
CA ALA A 1 -2.63 18.29 5.24
C ALA A 1 -3.46 18.43 3.94
N THR A 2 -4.05 19.60 3.66
CA THR A 2 -5.02 19.79 2.57
C THR A 2 -4.42 20.29 1.25
N THR A 3 -3.16 20.68 1.23
CA THR A 3 -2.55 21.36 0.06
C THR A 3 -1.89 20.41 -0.94
N GLU A 4 -1.63 19.16 -0.58
CA GLU A 4 -0.93 18.21 -1.46
C GLU A 4 -1.84 17.44 -2.42
N ILE A 5 -3.13 17.42 -2.22
CA ILE A 5 -4.10 16.66 -3.03
C ILE A 5 -4.25 17.25 -4.45
N TYR A 6 -4.09 18.55 -4.60
CA TYR A 6 -4.27 19.22 -5.89
C TYR A 6 -3.14 18.98 -6.89
N THR A 7 -1.95 18.65 -6.45
CA THR A 7 -0.80 18.35 -7.34
C THR A 7 -0.86 16.95 -7.93
N LEU A 8 -1.57 16.01 -7.30
CA LEU A 8 -1.75 14.64 -7.80
C LEU A 8 -2.65 14.55 -9.04
N SER A 9 -3.62 15.45 -9.18
CA SER A 9 -4.61 15.38 -10.26
C SER A 9 -4.02 15.56 -11.67
N LEU A 10 -3.04 16.44 -11.84
CA LEU A 10 -2.36 16.66 -13.13
C LEU A 10 -1.40 15.51 -13.51
N HIS A 11 -0.82 14.84 -12.51
CA HIS A 11 0.15 13.76 -12.74
C HIS A 11 -0.50 12.41 -13.03
N VAL A 12 -1.70 12.18 -12.53
CA VAL A 12 -2.48 10.97 -12.82
C VAL A 12 -3.14 11.03 -14.19
N ALA A 13 -3.32 12.22 -14.76
CA ALA A 13 -3.93 12.39 -16.08
C ALA A 13 -3.06 11.91 -17.26
N LEU A 14 -1.73 11.76 -17.08
CA LEU A 14 -0.83 11.36 -18.18
C LEU A 14 -1.12 9.96 -18.75
N PRO A 15 -1.46 8.90 -17.98
CA PRO A 15 -1.85 7.61 -18.53
C PRO A 15 -3.13 7.68 -19.39
N ILE A 16 -4.01 8.63 -19.15
CA ILE A 16 -5.28 8.80 -19.86
C ILE A 16 -5.07 9.27 -21.30
N CYS A 17 -3.97 10.00 -21.56
CA CYS A 17 -3.64 10.45 -22.92
C CYS A 17 -3.38 9.30 -23.90
N PHE A 18 -3.16 8.09 -23.41
CA PHE A 18 -2.86 6.91 -24.22
C PHE A 18 -4.03 5.91 -24.33
N HIS A 19 -5.12 6.12 -23.56
CA HIS A 19 -6.28 5.22 -23.51
C HIS A 19 -7.59 6.02 -23.44
N GLN A 20 -8.71 5.39 -23.81
CA GLN A 20 -10.04 5.97 -23.59
C GLN A 20 -10.37 5.92 -22.10
N GLY A 21 -10.87 7.03 -21.56
CA GLY A 21 -11.28 7.15 -20.17
C GLY A 21 -10.84 8.47 -19.53
N TRP A 22 -11.12 8.60 -18.24
CA TRP A 22 -10.71 9.75 -17.43
C TRP A 22 -10.41 9.30 -15.98
N VAL A 23 -9.66 10.11 -15.25
CA VAL A 23 -9.44 9.97 -13.81
C VAL A 23 -9.99 11.20 -13.10
N GLN A 24 -10.73 10.98 -12.05
CA GLN A 24 -11.27 12.02 -11.19
C GLN A 24 -10.91 11.71 -9.75
N ILE A 25 -10.37 12.70 -9.05
CA ILE A 25 -10.08 12.60 -7.63
C ILE A 25 -11.26 13.22 -6.89
N TRP A 26 -11.88 12.41 -6.03
CA TRP A 26 -12.95 12.85 -5.17
C TRP A 26 -12.42 13.05 -3.76
N ALA A 27 -12.39 14.30 -3.34
CA ALA A 27 -11.99 14.62 -1.97
C ALA A 27 -13.03 14.12 -0.99
N ALA A 28 -12.59 13.81 0.23
CA ALA A 28 -13.50 13.63 1.35
C ALA A 28 -14.08 15.00 1.71
N GLU A 29 -15.17 15.38 1.06
CA GLU A 29 -15.87 16.66 1.29
C GLU A 29 -17.04 16.45 2.24
N GLN A 30 -17.24 17.43 3.12
CA GLN A 30 -18.51 17.61 3.82
C GLN A 30 -19.54 18.06 2.79
N THR A 31 -20.64 17.36 2.68
CA THR A 31 -21.74 17.76 1.80
C THR A 31 -22.73 18.65 2.55
N VAL A 32 -23.60 19.35 1.81
CA VAL A 32 -24.68 20.15 2.42
C VAL A 32 -25.62 19.26 3.27
N GLU A 33 -25.66 17.96 2.98
CA GLU A 33 -26.51 16.98 3.65
C GLU A 33 -25.82 16.29 4.85
N SER A 34 -24.48 16.32 4.93
CA SER A 34 -23.70 15.69 6.01
C SER A 34 -22.39 16.44 6.26
N THR A 35 -22.17 16.83 7.51
CA THR A 35 -20.93 17.45 8.00
C THR A 35 -19.88 16.41 8.42
N ASP A 36 -20.23 15.12 8.39
CA ASP A 36 -19.37 14.05 8.87
C ASP A 36 -18.39 13.60 7.79
N TRP A 37 -17.19 13.23 8.22
CA TRP A 37 -16.22 12.54 7.39
C TRP A 37 -16.73 11.13 7.02
N TYR A 38 -16.09 10.47 6.05
CA TYR A 38 -16.44 9.10 5.69
C TYR A 38 -16.41 8.19 6.92
N GLN A 39 -17.52 7.50 7.16
CA GLN A 39 -17.67 6.57 8.29
C GLN A 39 -17.17 5.15 7.97
N GLY A 40 -16.85 4.90 6.73
CA GLY A 40 -16.34 3.61 6.26
C GLY A 40 -16.15 3.58 4.75
N THR A 41 -15.70 2.46 4.23
CA THR A 41 -15.38 2.28 2.82
C THR A 41 -16.60 2.37 1.91
N ALA A 42 -17.76 1.86 2.34
CA ALA A 42 -19.02 1.96 1.58
C ALA A 42 -19.61 3.38 1.64
N ASP A 43 -19.43 4.08 2.76
CA ASP A 43 -19.88 5.49 2.89
C ASP A 43 -19.09 6.41 1.95
N ALA A 44 -17.78 6.18 1.77
CA ALA A 44 -16.98 6.91 0.81
C ALA A 44 -17.52 6.77 -0.62
N VAL A 45 -17.91 5.56 -1.02
CA VAL A 45 -18.49 5.30 -2.35
C VAL A 45 -19.91 5.87 -2.44
N ARG A 46 -20.72 5.78 -1.38
CA ARG A 46 -22.09 6.33 -1.30
C ARG A 46 -22.12 7.82 -1.60
N LYS A 47 -21.20 8.57 -1.04
CA LYS A 47 -21.12 10.04 -1.26
C LYS A 47 -20.83 10.40 -2.71
N GLN A 48 -20.31 9.45 -3.51
CA GLN A 48 -20.00 9.64 -4.93
C GLN A 48 -21.04 9.00 -5.87
N ARG A 49 -22.20 8.60 -5.38
CA ARG A 49 -23.24 7.87 -6.16
C ARG A 49 -23.68 8.59 -7.43
N PHE A 50 -23.76 9.93 -7.42
CA PHE A 50 -24.15 10.71 -8.60
C PHE A 50 -23.12 10.60 -9.72
N GLU A 51 -21.86 10.67 -9.38
CA GLU A 51 -20.77 10.50 -10.33
C GLU A 51 -20.78 9.08 -10.92
N ILE A 52 -20.96 8.07 -10.07
CA ILE A 52 -21.09 6.68 -10.51
C ILE A 52 -22.26 6.52 -11.49
N GLN A 53 -23.43 7.05 -11.17
CA GLN A 53 -24.61 7.01 -12.05
C GLN A 53 -24.36 7.74 -13.39
N SER A 54 -23.64 8.86 -13.36
CA SER A 54 -23.33 9.66 -14.55
C SER A 54 -22.52 8.89 -15.58
N THR A 55 -21.70 7.93 -15.16
CA THR A 55 -20.86 7.09 -16.03
C THR A 55 -21.67 6.17 -16.92
N ARG A 56 -22.88 5.78 -16.49
CA ARG A 56 -23.72 4.74 -17.11
C ARG A 56 -23.00 3.39 -17.26
N ALA A 57 -21.96 3.14 -16.51
CA ALA A 57 -21.30 1.85 -16.48
C ALA A 57 -22.25 0.77 -15.96
N LYS A 58 -22.19 -0.43 -16.54
CA LYS A 58 -23.01 -1.56 -16.10
C LYS A 58 -22.45 -2.23 -14.86
N ASP A 59 -21.14 -2.21 -14.72
CA ASP A 59 -20.40 -2.84 -13.65
C ASP A 59 -19.38 -1.86 -13.08
N ILE A 60 -19.14 -1.94 -11.77
CA ILE A 60 -18.20 -1.11 -11.02
C ILE A 60 -17.18 -2.02 -10.34
N LEU A 61 -15.91 -1.74 -10.58
CA LEU A 61 -14.79 -2.39 -9.89
C LEU A 61 -14.34 -1.50 -8.72
N ILE A 62 -14.34 -2.04 -7.51
CA ILE A 62 -13.88 -1.37 -6.29
C ILE A 62 -12.57 -2.00 -5.86
N LEU A 63 -11.55 -1.17 -5.66
CA LEU A 63 -10.20 -1.56 -5.28
C LEU A 63 -9.80 -0.88 -3.97
N ALA A 64 -9.08 -1.62 -3.11
CA ALA A 64 -8.38 -1.01 -1.97
C ALA A 64 -7.13 -0.25 -2.45
N GLY A 65 -6.81 0.87 -1.77
CA GLY A 65 -5.71 1.75 -2.15
C GLY A 65 -4.34 1.37 -1.57
N ASP A 66 -4.29 0.41 -0.65
CA ASP A 66 -3.13 0.01 0.15
C ASP A 66 -2.74 -1.46 -0.02
N HIS A 67 -3.05 -2.04 -1.16
CA HIS A 67 -2.69 -3.43 -1.48
C HIS A 67 -1.66 -3.51 -2.61
N LEU A 68 -0.68 -4.39 -2.46
CA LEU A 68 0.32 -4.71 -3.49
C LEU A 68 -0.05 -6.03 -4.17
N TYR A 69 -0.43 -5.97 -5.43
CA TYR A 69 -0.78 -7.13 -6.24
C TYR A 69 -0.78 -6.78 -7.73
N ARG A 70 -0.95 -7.80 -8.56
CA ARG A 70 -1.08 -7.64 -10.02
C ARG A 70 -2.14 -8.59 -10.55
N MET A 71 -3.34 -8.08 -10.77
CA MET A 71 -4.50 -8.88 -11.20
C MET A 71 -4.91 -8.54 -12.63
N ASP A 72 -5.40 -9.54 -13.36
CA ASP A 72 -6.11 -9.36 -14.61
C ASP A 72 -7.59 -9.08 -14.33
N TYR A 73 -7.95 -7.80 -14.30
CA TYR A 73 -9.35 -7.40 -14.07
C TYR A 73 -10.29 -7.82 -15.19
N ALA A 74 -9.79 -8.03 -16.42
CA ALA A 74 -10.60 -8.53 -17.51
C ALA A 74 -11.02 -9.99 -17.26
N ALA A 75 -10.14 -10.82 -16.71
CA ALA A 75 -10.47 -12.18 -16.29
C ALA A 75 -11.51 -12.18 -15.16
N MET A 76 -11.39 -11.29 -14.18
CA MET A 76 -12.40 -11.13 -13.11
C MET A 76 -13.75 -10.69 -13.67
N ALA A 77 -13.76 -9.73 -14.62
CA ALA A 77 -15.00 -9.28 -15.26
C ALA A 77 -15.66 -10.40 -16.08
N GLN A 78 -14.89 -11.16 -16.84
CA GLN A 78 -15.40 -12.31 -17.58
C GLN A 78 -16.05 -13.32 -16.64
N PHE A 79 -15.39 -13.68 -15.55
CA PHE A 79 -15.94 -14.57 -14.51
C PHE A 79 -17.26 -14.01 -13.93
N HIS A 80 -17.31 -12.71 -13.62
CA HIS A 80 -18.50 -12.03 -13.13
C HIS A 80 -19.69 -12.19 -14.08
N TRP A 81 -19.49 -11.98 -15.37
CA TRP A 81 -20.53 -12.07 -16.40
C TRP A 81 -20.94 -13.52 -16.68
N GLU A 82 -20.01 -14.46 -16.75
CA GLU A 82 -20.29 -15.88 -16.99
C GLU A 82 -21.16 -16.49 -15.88
N ASN A 83 -20.92 -16.10 -14.63
CA ASN A 83 -21.71 -16.51 -13.48
C ASN A 83 -22.97 -15.66 -13.27
N ARG A 84 -23.20 -14.62 -14.08
CA ARG A 84 -24.29 -13.66 -13.91
C ARG A 84 -24.34 -13.13 -12.47
N ALA A 85 -23.18 -12.90 -11.89
CA ALA A 85 -23.04 -12.48 -10.52
C ALA A 85 -23.61 -11.06 -10.31
N ASP A 86 -24.23 -10.83 -9.18
CA ASP A 86 -24.55 -9.49 -8.70
C ASP A 86 -23.31 -8.83 -8.10
N ILE A 87 -22.50 -9.66 -7.42
CA ILE A 87 -21.24 -9.25 -6.78
C ILE A 87 -20.21 -10.36 -6.98
N THR A 88 -19.00 -9.99 -7.36
CA THR A 88 -17.83 -10.87 -7.35
C THR A 88 -16.80 -10.34 -6.38
N VAL A 89 -16.33 -11.17 -5.47
CA VAL A 89 -15.28 -10.87 -4.49
C VAL A 89 -14.02 -11.59 -4.91
N ALA A 90 -12.90 -10.88 -5.08
CA ALA A 90 -11.61 -11.54 -5.25
C ALA A 90 -11.17 -12.19 -3.95
N VAL A 91 -10.78 -13.45 -4.01
CA VAL A 91 -10.41 -14.26 -2.85
C VAL A 91 -9.06 -14.93 -3.03
N GLN A 92 -8.35 -15.10 -1.92
CA GLN A 92 -7.05 -15.77 -1.89
C GLN A 92 -7.02 -16.85 -0.81
N PRO A 93 -6.33 -17.99 -1.05
CA PRO A 93 -6.09 -19.01 -0.03
C PRO A 93 -5.28 -18.46 1.16
N VAL A 94 -5.80 -18.65 2.38
CA VAL A 94 -5.21 -18.11 3.61
C VAL A 94 -4.88 -19.25 4.60
N PRO A 95 -3.67 -19.26 5.22
CA PRO A 95 -3.30 -20.21 6.26
C PRO A 95 -3.99 -19.90 7.59
N LYS A 96 -4.04 -20.90 8.48
CA LYS A 96 -4.65 -20.75 9.82
C LYS A 96 -4.03 -19.63 10.65
N THR A 97 -2.73 -19.41 10.52
CA THR A 97 -2.00 -18.38 11.26
C THR A 97 -2.40 -16.95 10.90
N GLU A 98 -2.97 -16.76 9.72
CA GLU A 98 -3.34 -15.42 9.20
C GLU A 98 -4.86 -15.21 9.13
N ALA A 99 -5.65 -16.22 9.45
CA ALA A 99 -7.11 -16.18 9.31
C ALA A 99 -7.78 -14.98 10.00
N GLY A 100 -7.27 -14.57 11.16
CA GLY A 100 -7.79 -13.42 11.92
C GLY A 100 -7.43 -12.04 11.36
N ARG A 101 -6.65 -11.97 10.27
CA ARG A 101 -6.27 -10.70 9.62
C ARG A 101 -7.26 -10.27 8.55
N PHE A 102 -8.01 -11.21 7.97
CA PHE A 102 -8.84 -11.01 6.78
C PHE A 102 -10.31 -11.31 7.04
N GLY A 103 -11.18 -10.74 6.24
CA GLY A 103 -12.54 -11.23 6.09
C GLY A 103 -12.51 -12.61 5.42
N LEU A 104 -13.03 -13.64 6.08
CA LEU A 104 -13.08 -15.00 5.55
C LEU A 104 -14.40 -15.27 4.86
N LEU A 105 -14.35 -16.05 3.77
CA LEU A 105 -15.51 -16.44 3.00
C LEU A 105 -15.70 -17.97 3.02
N LYS A 106 -16.93 -18.41 3.27
CA LYS A 106 -17.37 -19.78 3.04
C LYS A 106 -17.94 -19.88 1.63
N ARG A 107 -17.44 -20.82 0.83
CA ARG A 107 -17.82 -20.98 -0.57
C ARG A 107 -18.43 -22.37 -0.82
N ALA A 108 -19.46 -22.42 -1.65
CA ALA A 108 -20.03 -23.65 -2.18
C ALA A 108 -19.17 -24.20 -3.35
N GLU A 109 -19.45 -25.43 -3.79
CA GLU A 109 -18.74 -26.07 -4.90
C GLU A 109 -18.92 -25.35 -6.24
N ASP A 110 -20.05 -24.67 -6.43
CA ASP A 110 -20.37 -23.87 -7.62
C ASP A 110 -19.67 -22.48 -7.64
N GLY A 111 -18.90 -22.15 -6.60
CA GLY A 111 -18.22 -20.86 -6.48
C GLY A 111 -19.00 -19.78 -5.74
N ARG A 112 -20.28 -20.03 -5.39
CA ARG A 112 -21.13 -19.08 -4.68
C ARG A 112 -20.70 -18.93 -3.23
N ILE A 113 -20.69 -17.70 -2.72
CA ILE A 113 -20.37 -17.40 -1.33
C ILE A 113 -21.60 -17.64 -0.45
N LEU A 114 -21.44 -18.48 0.57
CA LEU A 114 -22.50 -18.89 1.50
C LEU A 114 -22.48 -18.11 2.81
N ASN A 115 -21.28 -17.70 3.26
CA ASN A 115 -21.10 -16.98 4.52
C ASN A 115 -19.84 -16.09 4.43
N PHE A 116 -19.83 -15.04 5.27
CA PHE A 116 -18.71 -14.11 5.41
C PHE A 116 -18.50 -13.79 6.89
N ALA A 117 -17.26 -13.82 7.34
CA ALA A 117 -16.88 -13.46 8.72
C ALA A 117 -15.70 -12.49 8.71
N GLU A 118 -15.91 -11.26 9.18
CA GLU A 118 -14.86 -10.24 9.25
C GLU A 118 -13.90 -10.52 10.41
N LYS A 119 -12.65 -10.80 10.07
CA LYS A 119 -11.52 -11.01 11.00
C LYS A 119 -11.88 -11.93 12.19
N PRO A 120 -12.38 -13.14 11.93
CA PRO A 120 -12.89 -14.02 12.98
C PRO A 120 -11.75 -14.47 13.90
N LYS A 121 -12.04 -14.48 15.21
CA LYS A 121 -11.10 -14.96 16.25
C LYS A 121 -11.65 -16.19 17.00
N ASP A 122 -12.95 -16.43 16.91
CA ASP A 122 -13.58 -17.57 17.56
C ASP A 122 -13.22 -18.87 16.83
N PRO A 123 -12.67 -19.89 17.53
CA PRO A 123 -12.29 -21.17 16.94
C PRO A 123 -13.47 -21.94 16.31
N ALA A 124 -14.68 -21.81 16.84
CA ALA A 124 -15.86 -22.46 16.28
C ALA A 124 -16.23 -21.84 14.94
N LEU A 125 -16.24 -20.51 14.86
CA LEU A 125 -16.48 -19.76 13.62
C LEU A 125 -15.38 -20.05 12.58
N LEU A 126 -14.13 -20.12 12.99
CA LEU A 126 -13.02 -20.47 12.09
C LEU A 126 -13.22 -21.88 11.50
N GLN A 127 -13.68 -22.85 12.28
CA GLN A 127 -13.97 -24.20 11.77
C GLN A 127 -15.10 -24.19 10.74
N GLU A 128 -16.13 -23.38 10.93
CA GLU A 128 -17.24 -23.20 9.97
C GLU A 128 -16.76 -22.60 8.65
N MET A 129 -15.80 -21.65 8.71
CA MET A 129 -15.31 -20.91 7.55
C MET A 129 -14.31 -21.69 6.67
N VAL A 130 -13.95 -22.92 7.02
CA VAL A 130 -13.11 -23.78 6.17
C VAL A 130 -13.80 -23.98 4.81
N SER A 131 -13.13 -23.59 3.74
CA SER A 131 -13.66 -23.56 2.36
C SER A 131 -12.83 -24.35 1.35
N ARG A 132 -11.72 -24.96 1.78
CA ARG A 132 -10.78 -25.69 0.91
C ARG A 132 -10.29 -26.97 1.57
N ASP A 133 -10.06 -28.00 0.76
CA ASP A 133 -9.44 -29.27 1.17
C ASP A 133 -7.88 -29.17 1.26
N ASP A 134 -7.35 -27.99 1.42
CA ASP A 134 -5.92 -27.73 1.58
C ASP A 134 -5.65 -27.49 3.08
N PRO A 135 -4.95 -28.42 3.78
CA PRO A 135 -4.71 -28.29 5.21
C PRO A 135 -3.78 -27.13 5.57
N ASP A 136 -2.92 -26.68 4.64
CA ASP A 136 -2.01 -25.57 4.85
C ASP A 136 -2.74 -24.22 4.66
N ARG A 137 -3.70 -24.17 3.74
CA ARG A 137 -4.47 -22.96 3.40
C ARG A 137 -5.96 -23.27 3.30
N PRO A 138 -6.62 -23.58 4.41
CA PRO A 138 -8.01 -24.06 4.40
C PRO A 138 -9.05 -22.95 4.20
N TYR A 139 -8.66 -21.68 4.33
CA TYR A 139 -9.58 -20.55 4.24
C TYR A 139 -9.47 -19.81 2.91
N LEU A 140 -10.54 -19.07 2.59
CA LEU A 140 -10.55 -18.06 1.54
C LEU A 140 -10.68 -16.70 2.19
N GLY A 141 -9.65 -15.86 2.02
CA GLY A 141 -9.62 -14.48 2.49
C GLY A 141 -10.11 -13.51 1.41
N SER A 142 -10.93 -12.54 1.80
CA SER A 142 -11.29 -11.41 0.96
C SER A 142 -10.08 -10.53 0.71
N MET A 143 -9.84 -10.20 -0.53
CA MET A 143 -8.78 -9.26 -0.92
C MET A 143 -9.23 -7.79 -0.88
N GLY A 144 -10.48 -7.48 -0.47
CA GLY A 144 -10.99 -6.11 -0.55
C GLY A 144 -11.16 -5.60 -1.98
N ILE A 145 -11.25 -6.50 -2.93
CA ILE A 145 -11.45 -6.20 -4.36
C ILE A 145 -12.82 -6.76 -4.76
N TYR A 146 -13.69 -5.88 -5.22
CA TYR A 146 -15.07 -6.22 -5.50
C TYR A 146 -15.49 -5.75 -6.89
N MET A 147 -16.24 -6.60 -7.61
CA MET A 147 -16.97 -6.19 -8.81
C MET A 147 -18.45 -6.27 -8.55
N PHE A 148 -19.16 -5.19 -8.79
CA PHE A 148 -20.60 -5.07 -8.59
C PHE A 148 -21.30 -4.78 -9.90
N ARG A 149 -22.48 -5.35 -10.11
CA ARG A 149 -23.45 -4.73 -11.00
C ARG A 149 -23.82 -3.36 -10.43
N THR A 150 -23.87 -2.34 -11.27
CA THR A 150 -24.09 -0.95 -10.83
C THR A 150 -25.44 -0.76 -10.15
N ASP A 151 -26.51 -1.39 -10.67
CA ASP A 151 -27.84 -1.32 -10.07
C ASP A 151 -27.87 -1.93 -8.65
N VAL A 152 -27.19 -3.06 -8.44
CA VAL A 152 -27.06 -3.71 -7.13
C VAL A 152 -26.26 -2.86 -6.15
N LEU A 153 -25.13 -2.30 -6.59
CA LEU A 153 -24.32 -1.40 -5.77
C LEU A 153 -25.15 -0.20 -5.29
N LEU A 154 -25.84 0.47 -6.21
CA LEU A 154 -26.65 1.65 -5.89
C LEU A 154 -27.83 1.32 -5.00
N GLU A 155 -28.48 0.14 -5.18
CA GLU A 155 -29.52 -0.35 -4.29
C GLU A 155 -29.00 -0.49 -2.85
N MET A 156 -27.85 -1.16 -2.67
CA MET A 156 -27.28 -1.41 -1.35
C MET A 156 -26.78 -0.13 -0.68
N LEU A 157 -26.23 0.81 -1.46
CA LEU A 157 -25.78 2.11 -0.93
C LEU A 157 -26.92 3.04 -0.48
N ASN A 158 -28.21 2.72 -0.79
CA ASN A 158 -29.34 3.47 -0.26
C ASN A 158 -29.54 3.24 1.25
N ASP A 159 -29.09 2.10 1.77
CA ASP A 159 -29.09 1.85 3.21
C ASP A 159 -27.87 2.51 3.85
N THR A 160 -28.09 3.61 4.56
CA THR A 160 -27.02 4.39 5.21
C THR A 160 -26.41 3.69 6.42
N SER A 161 -27.01 2.63 6.94
CA SER A 161 -26.45 1.82 8.03
C SER A 161 -25.32 0.89 7.56
N LEU A 162 -25.22 0.66 6.24
CA LEU A 162 -24.17 -0.16 5.64
C LEU A 162 -22.95 0.71 5.30
N GLU A 163 -22.07 0.92 6.27
CA GLU A 163 -20.94 1.87 6.16
C GLU A 163 -19.66 1.26 5.55
N ASP A 164 -19.49 -0.08 5.65
CA ASP A 164 -18.29 -0.78 5.22
C ASP A 164 -18.63 -1.96 4.29
N PHE A 165 -17.77 -2.20 3.26
CA PHE A 165 -18.01 -3.30 2.33
C PHE A 165 -17.86 -4.67 3.00
N GLY A 166 -16.81 -4.90 3.76
CA GLY A 166 -16.53 -6.17 4.41
C GLY A 166 -17.46 -6.46 5.57
N GLN A 167 -17.69 -5.48 6.45
CA GLN A 167 -18.49 -5.68 7.65
C GLN A 167 -20.00 -5.67 7.40
N HIS A 168 -20.49 -4.92 6.41
CA HIS A 168 -21.90 -4.68 6.25
C HIS A 168 -22.43 -5.08 4.87
N ILE A 169 -21.86 -4.56 3.77
CA ILE A 169 -22.40 -4.75 2.42
C ILE A 169 -22.35 -6.23 1.99
N ILE A 170 -21.18 -6.88 2.07
CA ILE A 170 -21.04 -8.26 1.61
C ILE A 170 -21.85 -9.22 2.47
N PRO A 171 -21.83 -9.19 3.82
CA PRO A 171 -22.68 -10.04 4.65
C PRO A 171 -24.19 -9.86 4.38
N SER A 172 -24.63 -8.62 4.15
CA SER A 172 -26.03 -8.35 3.77
C SER A 172 -26.37 -8.89 2.38
N ALA A 173 -25.46 -8.73 1.41
CA ALA A 173 -25.67 -9.17 0.04
C ALA A 173 -25.81 -10.70 -0.08
N ILE A 174 -25.05 -11.47 0.66
CA ILE A 174 -25.06 -12.94 0.63
C ILE A 174 -26.47 -13.51 0.90
N GLN A 175 -27.30 -12.78 1.63
CA GLN A 175 -28.65 -13.24 2.01
C GLN A 175 -29.62 -13.29 0.81
N ASN A 176 -29.44 -12.42 -0.19
CA ASN A 176 -30.46 -12.23 -1.26
C ASN A 176 -29.89 -11.84 -2.64
N LYS A 177 -28.57 -11.87 -2.81
CA LYS A 177 -27.89 -11.57 -4.07
C LYS A 177 -27.00 -12.75 -4.49
N GLU A 178 -26.67 -12.79 -5.77
CA GLU A 178 -25.74 -13.77 -6.34
C GLU A 178 -24.29 -13.30 -6.13
N VAL A 179 -23.67 -13.75 -5.03
CA VAL A 179 -22.29 -13.37 -4.64
C VAL A 179 -21.33 -14.53 -4.93
N TYR A 180 -20.32 -14.30 -5.75
CA TYR A 180 -19.33 -15.30 -6.15
C TYR A 180 -17.91 -14.93 -5.74
N GLY A 181 -17.08 -15.95 -5.49
CA GLY A 181 -15.65 -15.80 -5.16
C GLY A 181 -14.78 -16.04 -6.39
N PHE A 182 -14.03 -15.03 -6.84
CA PHE A 182 -13.04 -15.14 -7.91
C PHE A 182 -11.68 -15.47 -7.32
N ASP A 183 -11.13 -16.64 -7.64
CA ASP A 183 -9.84 -17.10 -7.15
C ASP A 183 -8.68 -16.29 -7.77
N TYR A 184 -7.81 -15.80 -6.93
CA TYR A 184 -6.56 -15.14 -7.31
C TYR A 184 -5.36 -15.92 -6.76
N ASP A 185 -4.50 -16.41 -7.66
CA ASP A 185 -3.34 -17.22 -7.31
C ASP A 185 -2.02 -16.44 -7.32
N GLY A 186 -2.06 -15.13 -7.61
CA GLY A 186 -0.90 -14.27 -7.66
C GLY A 186 -0.43 -13.79 -6.28
N PHE A 187 0.67 -13.07 -6.28
CA PHE A 187 1.15 -12.37 -5.08
C PHE A 187 0.17 -11.25 -4.70
N TRP A 188 -0.21 -11.21 -3.44
CA TRP A 188 -1.01 -10.14 -2.84
C TRP A 188 -0.56 -9.91 -1.40
N GLU A 189 -0.42 -8.65 -1.01
CA GLU A 189 -0.08 -8.22 0.34
C GLU A 189 -0.82 -6.93 0.69
N ASP A 190 -1.43 -6.90 1.86
CA ASP A 190 -1.96 -5.70 2.49
C ASP A 190 -0.79 -4.94 3.15
N ILE A 191 -0.45 -3.76 2.63
CA ILE A 191 0.65 -2.92 3.11
C ILE A 191 0.17 -1.76 3.99
N GLY A 192 -1.00 -1.87 4.60
CA GLY A 192 -1.60 -0.85 5.46
C GLY A 192 -0.90 -0.64 6.82
N THR A 193 0.08 -1.46 7.20
CA THR A 193 0.90 -1.24 8.40
C THR A 193 2.33 -0.88 8.06
N MET A 194 3.06 -0.21 8.98
CA MET A 194 4.49 0.10 8.77
C MET A 194 5.32 -1.18 8.58
N ARG A 195 4.99 -2.24 9.31
CA ARG A 195 5.65 -3.55 9.20
C ARG A 195 5.41 -4.16 7.82
N SER A 196 4.16 -4.31 7.39
CA SER A 196 3.86 -4.92 6.09
C SER A 196 4.41 -4.08 4.92
N PHE A 197 4.34 -2.75 5.01
CA PHE A 197 4.98 -1.85 4.03
C PHE A 197 6.49 -2.06 3.95
N TYR A 198 7.17 -2.11 5.09
CA TYR A 198 8.62 -2.32 5.16
C TYR A 198 9.04 -3.68 4.62
N ASP A 199 8.40 -4.74 5.10
CA ASP A 199 8.71 -6.12 4.71
C ASP A 199 8.44 -6.37 3.22
N ALA A 200 7.31 -5.86 2.69
CA ALA A 200 6.97 -5.95 1.26
C ALA A 200 8.00 -5.20 0.38
N ASN A 201 8.48 -4.05 0.80
CA ASN A 201 9.54 -3.33 0.09
C ASN A 201 10.84 -4.13 0.09
N LEU A 202 11.32 -4.60 1.24
CA LEU A 202 12.58 -5.35 1.32
C LEU A 202 12.53 -6.70 0.60
N MET A 203 11.37 -7.34 0.58
CA MET A 203 11.15 -8.57 -0.20
C MET A 203 11.48 -8.37 -1.69
N LEU A 204 11.20 -7.20 -2.24
CA LEU A 204 11.51 -6.88 -3.64
C LEU A 204 13.02 -6.81 -3.94
N THR A 205 13.86 -6.66 -2.92
CA THR A 205 15.33 -6.67 -3.08
C THR A 205 15.94 -8.05 -3.17
N GLN A 206 15.16 -9.12 -2.93
CA GLN A 206 15.63 -10.50 -3.02
C GLN A 206 16.00 -10.88 -4.45
N PRO A 207 16.91 -11.85 -4.66
CA PRO A 207 17.29 -12.31 -6.01
C PRO A 207 16.12 -12.83 -6.85
N SER A 208 15.10 -13.41 -6.19
CA SER A 208 13.88 -13.91 -6.83
C SER A 208 12.67 -13.38 -6.07
N PRO A 209 12.28 -12.13 -6.29
CA PRO A 209 11.12 -11.57 -5.62
C PRO A 209 9.83 -12.23 -6.13
N PRO A 210 8.82 -12.43 -5.28
CA PRO A 210 7.54 -13.03 -5.67
C PRO A 210 6.70 -12.13 -6.57
N PHE A 211 7.08 -10.86 -6.72
CA PHE A 211 6.40 -9.88 -7.53
C PHE A 211 7.38 -9.17 -8.47
N ASN A 212 7.03 -9.06 -9.76
CA ASN A 212 7.82 -8.33 -10.74
C ASN A 212 7.00 -7.17 -11.32
N PHE A 213 7.56 -5.97 -11.24
CA PHE A 213 6.94 -4.76 -11.80
C PHE A 213 6.98 -4.70 -13.33
N TYR A 214 7.92 -5.42 -13.96
CA TYR A 214 8.07 -5.38 -15.41
C TYR A 214 7.24 -6.46 -16.11
N ASP A 215 6.34 -6.02 -16.98
CA ASP A 215 5.64 -6.84 -17.94
C ASP A 215 5.36 -6.00 -19.20
N PRO A 216 5.96 -6.33 -20.34
CA PRO A 216 5.82 -5.54 -21.55
C PRO A 216 4.39 -5.57 -22.13
N LYS A 217 3.60 -6.60 -21.80
CA LYS A 217 2.21 -6.75 -22.29
C LYS A 217 1.20 -6.03 -21.41
N LYS A 218 1.55 -5.85 -20.11
CA LYS A 218 0.67 -5.22 -19.11
C LYS A 218 1.51 -4.25 -18.26
N PRO A 219 1.99 -3.13 -18.82
CA PRO A 219 2.88 -2.21 -18.13
C PRO A 219 2.18 -1.55 -16.94
N ILE A 220 2.90 -1.39 -15.83
CA ILE A 220 2.49 -0.55 -14.73
C ILE A 220 2.96 0.87 -15.06
N TYR A 221 2.02 1.77 -15.27
CA TYR A 221 2.32 3.16 -15.59
C TYR A 221 2.75 3.92 -14.34
N THR A 222 3.90 4.62 -14.44
CA THR A 222 4.38 5.53 -13.41
C THR A 222 4.52 6.92 -13.99
N HIS A 223 4.55 7.94 -13.12
CA HIS A 223 4.78 9.31 -13.58
C HIS A 223 6.19 9.46 -14.16
N PRO A 224 6.35 9.79 -15.46
CA PRO A 224 7.66 10.03 -16.06
C PRO A 224 8.26 11.32 -15.48
N ARG A 225 9.40 11.22 -14.81
CA ARG A 225 10.04 12.35 -14.15
C ARG A 225 11.23 12.92 -14.92
N PHE A 226 11.65 12.24 -16.00
CA PHE A 226 12.75 12.68 -16.88
C PHE A 226 14.04 12.98 -16.11
N LEU A 227 14.35 12.17 -15.12
CA LEU A 227 15.53 12.29 -14.27
C LEU A 227 16.76 11.65 -14.95
N PRO A 228 17.98 12.12 -14.65
CA PRO A 228 19.19 11.43 -15.08
C PRO A 228 19.35 10.11 -14.35
N GLY A 229 20.18 9.22 -14.87
CA GLY A 229 20.58 8.01 -14.15
C GLY A 229 21.23 8.34 -12.80
N THR A 230 21.03 7.48 -11.81
CA THR A 230 21.70 7.62 -10.50
C THR A 230 23.21 7.43 -10.64
N LYS A 231 23.99 8.35 -10.09
CA LYS A 231 25.44 8.29 -10.08
C LYS A 231 25.95 7.55 -8.85
N VAL A 232 26.64 6.44 -9.07
CA VAL A 232 27.31 5.67 -8.01
C VAL A 232 28.81 5.80 -8.16
N GLN A 233 29.49 6.21 -7.08
CA GLN A 233 30.94 6.44 -7.06
C GLN A 233 31.59 5.70 -5.89
N ASN A 234 32.57 4.83 -6.16
CA ASN A 234 33.37 4.10 -5.17
C ASN A 234 32.54 3.39 -4.09
N SER A 235 31.40 2.79 -4.47
CA SER A 235 30.45 2.24 -3.50
C SER A 235 30.17 0.76 -3.78
N GLN A 236 29.76 0.03 -2.74
CA GLN A 236 29.36 -1.38 -2.80
C GLN A 236 27.86 -1.49 -2.67
N LEU A 237 27.20 -2.09 -3.65
CA LEU A 237 25.75 -2.32 -3.66
C LEU A 237 25.49 -3.84 -3.73
N GLU A 238 24.62 -4.34 -2.82
CA GLU A 238 24.23 -5.74 -2.76
C GLU A 238 22.74 -5.89 -2.53
N ASN A 239 22.00 -6.48 -3.46
CA ASN A 239 20.55 -6.64 -3.40
C ASN A 239 19.82 -5.28 -3.20
N VAL A 240 20.04 -4.34 -4.09
CA VAL A 240 19.53 -2.97 -4.00
C VAL A 240 18.64 -2.65 -5.18
N LEU A 241 17.46 -2.09 -4.90
CA LEU A 241 16.66 -1.41 -5.90
C LEU A 241 16.99 0.08 -5.89
N LEU A 242 17.40 0.61 -7.02
CA LEU A 242 17.92 1.96 -7.16
C LEU A 242 17.08 2.75 -8.15
N ALA A 243 16.42 3.80 -7.69
CA ALA A 243 15.65 4.71 -8.54
C ALA A 243 16.53 5.80 -9.18
N GLU A 244 15.97 6.57 -10.09
CA GLU A 244 16.66 7.59 -10.89
C GLU A 244 16.99 8.87 -10.09
N GLY A 245 17.98 9.60 -10.58
CA GLY A 245 18.30 10.95 -10.13
C GLY A 245 19.09 11.03 -8.83
N GLY A 246 19.58 9.91 -8.30
CA GLY A 246 20.32 9.88 -7.04
C GLY A 246 21.84 10.06 -7.19
N TYR A 247 22.48 10.20 -6.03
CA TYR A 247 23.93 10.22 -5.90
C TYR A 247 24.37 9.40 -4.68
N ILE A 248 25.28 8.45 -4.88
CA ILE A 248 25.84 7.59 -3.82
C ILE A 248 27.36 7.63 -3.94
N LYS A 249 28.03 7.95 -2.84
CA LYS A 249 29.48 8.10 -2.84
C LYS A 249 30.15 7.37 -1.68
N ASP A 250 31.24 6.63 -1.96
CA ASP A 250 32.11 5.99 -0.98
C ASP A 250 31.35 5.23 0.13
N SER A 251 30.30 4.47 -0.25
CA SER A 251 29.32 3.94 0.71
C SER A 251 29.02 2.46 0.48
N VAL A 252 28.40 1.81 1.47
CA VAL A 252 27.95 0.42 1.42
C VAL A 252 26.43 0.39 1.57
N VAL A 253 25.75 -0.21 0.62
CA VAL A 253 24.28 -0.35 0.64
C VAL A 253 23.90 -1.82 0.41
N ARG A 254 23.14 -2.39 1.33
CA ARG A 254 22.73 -3.79 1.28
C ARG A 254 21.25 -3.97 1.56
N ARG A 255 20.58 -4.85 0.79
CA ARG A 255 19.17 -5.20 0.95
C ARG A 255 18.28 -3.99 1.20
N SER A 256 18.40 -2.99 0.33
CA SER A 256 17.78 -1.68 0.54
C SER A 256 17.13 -1.16 -0.73
N ILE A 257 16.15 -0.29 -0.55
CA ILE A 257 15.52 0.47 -1.64
C ILE A 257 15.95 1.92 -1.52
N ILE A 258 16.48 2.47 -2.62
CA ILE A 258 16.94 3.84 -2.71
C ILE A 258 16.06 4.58 -3.71
N GLY A 259 15.20 5.44 -3.18
CA GLY A 259 14.20 6.19 -3.94
C GLY A 259 14.78 7.31 -4.81
N LEU A 260 13.88 8.00 -5.50
CA LEU A 260 14.22 9.07 -6.45
C LEU A 260 15.01 10.20 -5.79
N ARG A 261 16.00 10.75 -6.50
CA ARG A 261 16.81 11.92 -6.07
C ARG A 261 17.53 11.73 -4.74
N SER A 262 17.70 10.50 -4.27
CA SER A 262 18.40 10.22 -3.01
C SER A 262 19.82 10.74 -3.03
N GLN A 263 20.25 11.38 -1.95
CA GLN A 263 21.62 11.85 -1.75
C GLN A 263 22.24 11.07 -0.59
N ILE A 264 23.28 10.27 -0.87
CA ILE A 264 24.03 9.49 0.13
C ILE A 264 25.48 9.92 0.04
N TYR A 265 25.93 10.61 1.09
CA TYR A 265 27.29 11.16 1.15
C TYR A 265 28.32 10.10 1.55
N SER A 266 29.57 10.48 1.75
CA SER A 266 30.67 9.53 1.91
C SER A 266 30.67 8.79 3.25
N ASN A 267 31.12 7.53 3.24
CA ASN A 267 31.25 6.64 4.40
C ASN A 267 29.90 6.31 5.07
N VAL A 268 28.84 6.19 4.28
CA VAL A 268 27.54 5.79 4.79
C VAL A 268 27.37 4.27 4.63
N THR A 269 26.80 3.64 5.64
CA THR A 269 26.35 2.25 5.59
C THR A 269 24.84 2.20 5.72
N LEU A 270 24.16 1.62 4.71
CA LEU A 270 22.72 1.36 4.73
C LEU A 270 22.48 -0.14 4.64
N ILE A 271 21.70 -0.67 5.56
CA ILE A 271 21.33 -2.09 5.61
C ILE A 271 19.84 -2.19 5.90
N ASP A 272 19.12 -3.05 5.17
CA ASP A 272 17.69 -3.28 5.38
C ASP A 272 16.90 -1.95 5.50
N THR A 273 17.14 -1.02 4.57
CA THR A 273 16.62 0.34 4.66
C THR A 273 15.78 0.69 3.43
N VAL A 274 14.59 1.24 3.67
CA VAL A 274 13.73 1.82 2.64
C VAL A 274 13.89 3.34 2.68
N MET A 275 14.68 3.90 1.77
CA MET A 275 14.84 5.35 1.59
C MET A 275 13.93 5.83 0.47
N MET A 276 12.90 6.62 0.78
CA MET A 276 11.90 7.06 -0.20
C MET A 276 12.38 8.18 -1.13
N GLY A 277 13.53 8.79 -0.80
CA GLY A 277 14.20 9.77 -1.65
C GLY A 277 13.73 11.21 -1.43
N ALA A 278 13.65 12.00 -2.51
CA ALA A 278 13.27 13.40 -2.43
C ALA A 278 12.27 13.80 -3.52
N ASP A 279 11.40 14.76 -3.20
CA ASP A 279 10.42 15.31 -4.14
C ASP A 279 11.06 16.30 -5.12
N TYR A 280 12.21 16.91 -4.75
CA TYR A 280 12.93 17.92 -5.53
C TYR A 280 14.44 17.85 -5.29
N TYR A 281 15.21 18.45 -6.16
CA TYR A 281 16.63 18.76 -5.91
C TYR A 281 16.74 20.08 -5.14
N GLU A 282 17.70 20.14 -4.25
CA GLU A 282 17.95 21.31 -3.42
C GLU A 282 19.28 21.95 -3.79
N ASP A 283 19.25 23.20 -4.26
CA ASP A 283 20.45 23.95 -4.55
C ASP A 283 21.13 24.45 -3.26
N ARG A 284 20.32 24.82 -2.26
CA ARG A 284 20.77 25.26 -0.93
C ARG A 284 19.72 24.88 0.12
N PRO A 285 20.14 24.45 1.32
CA PRO A 285 19.22 24.26 2.43
C PRO A 285 18.43 25.54 2.75
N PRO A 286 17.21 25.41 3.28
CA PRO A 286 16.43 26.56 3.76
C PRO A 286 17.17 27.37 4.83
N ALA A 287 16.85 28.66 4.97
CA ALA A 287 17.46 29.51 5.97
C ALA A 287 17.29 28.91 7.40
N GLY A 288 18.40 28.79 8.12
CA GLY A 288 18.41 28.19 9.46
C GLY A 288 18.50 26.66 9.51
N VAL A 289 18.61 25.99 8.36
CA VAL A 289 18.85 24.54 8.28
C VAL A 289 20.20 24.30 7.57
N ASP A 290 21.18 23.80 8.30
CA ASP A 290 22.53 23.57 7.75
C ASP A 290 22.70 22.14 7.19
N ILE A 291 21.69 21.25 7.38
CA ILE A 291 21.74 19.86 6.94
C ILE A 291 21.00 19.73 5.61
N PRO A 292 21.68 19.32 4.52
CA PRO A 292 21.04 19.12 3.22
C PRO A 292 20.11 17.89 3.23
N ILE A 293 19.21 17.80 2.23
CA ILE A 293 18.41 16.59 2.01
C ILE A 293 19.33 15.41 1.74
N GLY A 294 19.04 14.28 2.39
CA GLY A 294 19.78 13.04 2.23
C GLY A 294 20.43 12.56 3.53
N ILE A 295 21.46 11.72 3.39
CA ILE A 295 22.17 11.09 4.51
C ILE A 295 23.59 11.59 4.56
N GLY A 296 23.94 12.27 5.67
CA GLY A 296 25.25 12.88 5.92
C GLY A 296 26.37 11.85 6.11
N HIS A 297 27.60 12.37 6.09
CA HIS A 297 28.82 11.56 6.13
C HIS A 297 28.94 10.70 7.39
N ASN A 298 29.61 9.55 7.27
CA ASN A 298 29.97 8.67 8.38
C ASN A 298 28.77 8.15 9.19
N SER A 299 27.63 7.96 8.54
CA SER A 299 26.40 7.52 9.19
C SER A 299 26.13 6.04 8.96
N TRP A 300 25.49 5.40 9.94
CA TRP A 300 25.06 4.01 9.87
C TRP A 300 23.56 3.93 10.07
N ILE A 301 22.82 3.42 9.09
CA ILE A 301 21.38 3.27 9.15
C ILE A 301 21.02 1.83 8.82
N GLU A 302 20.31 1.20 9.73
CA GLU A 302 19.90 -0.20 9.62
C GLU A 302 18.47 -0.37 10.12
N GLY A 303 17.66 -1.17 9.39
CA GLY A 303 16.30 -1.50 9.80
C GLY A 303 15.36 -0.29 9.85
N ALA A 304 15.40 0.59 8.83
CA ALA A 304 14.71 1.86 8.88
C ALA A 304 13.91 2.17 7.62
N ILE A 305 12.89 3.00 7.77
CA ILE A 305 12.23 3.75 6.70
C ILE A 305 12.67 5.21 6.81
N VAL A 306 13.26 5.75 5.75
CA VAL A 306 13.62 7.17 5.63
C VAL A 306 12.65 7.80 4.64
N ASP A 307 11.69 8.57 5.15
CA ASP A 307 10.66 9.19 4.33
C ASP A 307 11.24 10.37 3.53
N LYS A 308 10.44 10.91 2.62
CA LYS A 308 10.87 11.89 1.62
C LYS A 308 11.40 13.18 2.23
N ASN A 309 12.41 13.73 1.57
CA ASN A 309 13.05 15.00 1.94
C ASN A 309 13.68 15.02 3.35
N ALA A 310 13.91 13.85 3.96
CA ALA A 310 14.57 13.75 5.25
C ALA A 310 16.02 14.28 5.15
N ARG A 311 16.46 14.96 6.22
CA ARG A 311 17.76 15.58 6.38
C ARG A 311 18.48 14.93 7.54
N ILE A 312 19.38 14.02 7.24
CA ILE A 312 20.12 13.26 8.25
C ILE A 312 21.55 13.81 8.29
N GLY A 313 21.93 14.31 9.45
CA GLY A 313 23.26 14.90 9.69
C GLY A 313 24.39 13.87 9.60
N ASN A 314 25.62 14.34 9.82
CA ASN A 314 26.80 13.49 9.83
C ASN A 314 26.87 12.66 11.13
N HIS A 315 27.51 11.47 11.07
CA HIS A 315 27.75 10.61 12.23
C HIS A 315 26.47 10.15 12.94
N VAL A 316 25.36 10.01 12.21
CA VAL A 316 24.09 9.50 12.74
C VAL A 316 24.11 7.97 12.77
N ILE A 317 23.67 7.39 13.86
CA ILE A 317 23.50 5.93 14.02
C ILE A 317 22.04 5.61 14.25
N ILE A 318 21.47 4.79 13.37
CA ILE A 318 20.11 4.27 13.48
C ILE A 318 20.17 2.74 13.48
N LYS A 319 19.56 2.11 14.50
CA LYS A 319 19.49 0.67 14.66
C LYS A 319 18.05 0.23 14.90
N PRO A 320 17.62 -0.96 14.39
CA PRO A 320 16.27 -1.46 14.64
C PRO A 320 16.06 -1.81 16.12
N PHE A 321 14.83 -1.69 16.57
CA PHE A 321 14.37 -2.16 17.88
C PHE A 321 13.77 -3.56 17.75
N GLN A 322 13.46 -4.18 18.90
CA GLN A 322 12.75 -5.45 18.90
C GLN A 322 11.33 -5.26 18.34
N PRO A 323 10.80 -6.26 17.62
CA PRO A 323 9.40 -6.25 17.20
C PRO A 323 8.45 -5.95 18.38
N GLY A 324 7.39 -5.18 18.12
CA GLY A 324 6.42 -4.76 19.13
C GLY A 324 6.82 -3.53 19.94
N VAL A 325 8.01 -2.96 19.73
CA VAL A 325 8.43 -1.71 20.38
C VAL A 325 7.92 -0.52 19.59
N ASP A 326 7.24 0.40 20.26
CA ASP A 326 6.78 1.69 19.76
C ASP A 326 7.37 2.82 20.59
N VAL A 327 8.01 3.81 19.94
CA VAL A 327 8.62 4.99 20.57
C VAL A 327 8.35 6.21 19.70
N ASP A 328 8.15 7.36 20.30
CA ASP A 328 8.06 8.66 19.63
C ASP A 328 9.25 9.54 19.96
N GLY A 329 9.88 10.10 18.93
CA GLY A 329 10.98 11.06 19.04
C GLY A 329 10.75 12.29 18.16
N GLU A 330 11.66 13.26 18.25
CA GLU A 330 11.60 14.47 17.43
C GLU A 330 12.04 14.17 15.98
N GLY A 331 11.11 14.28 15.02
CA GLY A 331 11.37 13.99 13.62
C GLY A 331 11.41 12.48 13.26
N TRP A 332 11.25 11.59 14.23
CA TRP A 332 11.25 10.14 14.00
C TRP A 332 10.27 9.41 14.93
N VAL A 333 9.94 8.17 14.58
CA VAL A 333 9.19 7.25 15.43
C VAL A 333 9.74 5.83 15.28
N VAL A 334 9.46 4.98 16.25
CA VAL A 334 9.58 3.52 16.12
C VAL A 334 8.17 2.93 16.08
N ARG A 335 7.91 2.06 15.12
CA ARG A 335 6.64 1.31 15.03
C ARG A 335 6.96 -0.15 14.74
N ASP A 336 6.51 -1.01 15.64
CA ASP A 336 6.81 -2.44 15.60
C ASP A 336 8.32 -2.72 15.41
N GLY A 337 9.17 -1.95 16.11
CA GLY A 337 10.63 -2.08 16.06
C GLY A 337 11.31 -1.45 14.84
N ILE A 338 10.58 -0.92 13.86
CA ILE A 338 11.13 -0.23 12.69
C ILE A 338 11.27 1.24 12.99
N VAL A 339 12.46 1.80 12.77
CA VAL A 339 12.68 3.25 12.88
C VAL A 339 12.18 3.93 11.62
N VAL A 340 11.31 4.94 11.78
CA VAL A 340 10.77 5.74 10.68
C VAL A 340 11.20 7.19 10.87
N ILE A 341 12.04 7.68 9.97
CA ILE A 341 12.38 9.11 9.87
C ILE A 341 11.27 9.77 9.07
N ARG A 342 10.59 10.75 9.68
CA ARG A 342 9.41 11.39 9.07
C ARG A 342 9.78 12.27 7.88
N LYS A 343 8.82 12.49 6.99
CA LYS A 343 8.95 13.42 5.86
C LYS A 343 9.38 14.81 6.33
N ASN A 344 10.38 15.39 5.63
CA ASN A 344 10.99 16.70 5.94
C ASN A 344 11.66 16.79 7.31
N ALA A 345 11.83 15.68 8.03
CA ALA A 345 12.51 15.70 9.33
C ALA A 345 13.97 16.09 9.21
N VAL A 346 14.46 16.78 10.24
CA VAL A 346 15.87 17.12 10.41
C VAL A 346 16.41 16.33 11.60
N ILE A 347 17.34 15.44 11.34
CA ILE A 347 18.04 14.64 12.35
C ILE A 347 19.44 15.23 12.56
N PRO A 348 19.74 15.82 13.72
CA PRO A 348 21.02 16.46 13.98
C PRO A 348 22.22 15.53 13.84
N ALA A 349 23.38 16.10 13.54
CA ALA A 349 24.63 15.33 13.49
C ALA A 349 24.92 14.65 14.85
N GLY A 350 25.44 13.43 14.82
CA GLY A 350 25.77 12.65 16.01
C GLY A 350 24.57 12.06 16.75
N THR A 351 23.36 12.14 16.18
CA THR A 351 22.16 11.52 16.79
C THR A 351 22.27 10.00 16.78
N HIS A 352 21.93 9.37 17.91
CA HIS A 352 21.83 7.93 18.07
C HIS A 352 20.38 7.53 18.33
N ILE A 353 19.81 6.68 17.47
CA ILE A 353 18.48 6.11 17.59
C ILE A 353 18.66 4.58 17.64
N ALA A 354 18.82 4.04 18.84
CA ALA A 354 19.12 2.64 19.06
C ALA A 354 18.53 2.14 20.40
N PRO A 355 18.27 0.82 20.55
CA PRO A 355 17.83 0.27 21.80
C PRO A 355 18.79 0.60 22.97
N GLY A 356 18.23 1.09 24.08
CA GLY A 356 18.99 1.45 25.29
C GLY A 356 19.65 2.86 25.29
N GLU A 357 19.57 3.59 24.18
CA GLU A 357 20.12 4.94 24.04
C GLU A 357 19.05 6.04 23.92
N VAL A 358 17.79 5.61 23.87
CA VAL A 358 16.64 6.53 23.78
C VAL A 358 16.10 6.74 25.21
N GLY A 359 16.46 7.85 25.81
CA GLY A 359 16.02 8.29 27.14
C GLY A 359 15.66 9.77 27.14
#